data_316eeadd1b424fdb09cfbe7e4cecb38d
#
_entry.id   316eeadd1b424fdb09cfbe7e4cecb38d
#
_cell.length_a   1.000
_cell.length_b   1.000
_cell.length_c   1.000
_cell.angle_alpha   90.00
_cell.angle_beta   90.00
_cell.angle_gamma   90.00
#
_symmetry.space_group_name_H-M   'P 1'
#
loop_
_entity.id
_entity.type
_entity.pdbx_description
1 polymer ?
#
loop_
_entity_poly.entity_id
_entity_poly.type
_entity_poly.pdbx_seq_one_letter_code
_entity_poly.pdbx_strand_id
1 'polypeptide(L)'
;QTEQPIIAQIMQIQSRMPHQNIPQSYLDDLHTLLYADNYDEDAINEELRKLKLEDYAAAVFQAMTDKTGLTEGFMPLPARKSRKSKEILKYVK
;
A
#
# COMPACT_ATOMS: atom_id res chain seq x y z
N GLN A 1 8.94 6.54 -14.24
CA GLN A 1 9.33 5.65 -13.14
C GLN A 1 8.08 5.13 -12.47
N THR A 2 7.75 3.87 -12.71
CA THR A 2 6.51 3.29 -12.18
C THR A 2 6.60 3.01 -10.68
N GLU A 3 7.79 2.84 -10.13
CA GLU A 3 7.96 2.60 -8.70
C GLU A 3 7.60 3.81 -7.88
N GLN A 4 7.94 5.02 -8.34
CA GLN A 4 7.68 6.24 -7.58
C GLN A 4 6.20 6.52 -7.35
N PRO A 5 5.31 6.33 -8.34
CA PRO A 5 3.89 6.52 -8.07
C PRO A 5 3.35 5.58 -6.99
N ILE A 6 3.83 4.33 -6.98
CA ILE A 6 3.37 3.36 -5.99
C ILE A 6 3.81 3.79 -4.59
N ILE A 7 5.08 4.17 -4.45
CA ILE A 7 5.62 4.58 -3.16
C ILE A 7 4.98 5.88 -2.69
N ALA A 8 4.81 6.83 -3.61
CA ALA A 8 4.17 8.11 -3.28
C ALA A 8 2.74 7.88 -2.78
N GLN A 9 2.02 6.95 -3.38
CA GLN A 9 0.66 6.65 -2.97
C GLN A 9 0.62 6.06 -1.56
N ILE A 10 1.56 5.15 -1.27
CA ILE A 10 1.66 4.59 0.08
C ILE A 10 1.95 5.69 1.09
N MET A 11 2.85 6.60 0.76
CA MET A 11 3.19 7.72 1.65
C MET A 11 2.00 8.66 1.84
N GLN A 12 1.20 8.88 0.81
CA GLN A 12 0.00 9.70 0.94
C GLN A 12 -1.00 9.07 1.90
N ILE A 13 -1.17 7.75 1.81
CA ILE A 13 -2.06 7.06 2.73
C ILE A 13 -1.54 7.23 4.16
N GLN A 14 -0.25 7.05 4.36
CA GLN A 14 0.35 7.21 5.67
C GLN A 14 0.16 8.62 6.23
N SER A 15 0.29 9.63 5.37
CA SER A 15 0.24 11.02 5.81
C SER A 15 -1.14 11.44 6.34
N ARG A 16 -2.19 10.71 5.96
CA ARG A 16 -3.53 11.04 6.44
C ARG A 16 -3.83 10.47 7.81
N MET A 17 -3.09 9.45 8.23
CA MET A 17 -3.32 8.83 9.53
C MET A 17 -2.50 9.54 10.60
N PRO A 18 -2.98 9.56 11.82
CA PRO A 18 -4.27 9.07 12.29
C PRO A 18 -5.38 10.11 12.31
N HIS A 19 -5.15 11.28 11.76
CA HIS A 19 -6.05 12.42 11.95
C HIS A 19 -7.11 12.58 10.87
N GLN A 20 -6.94 11.93 9.73
CA GLN A 20 -7.86 12.08 8.60
C GLN A 20 -8.28 10.72 8.09
N ASN A 21 -9.48 10.68 7.51
CA ASN A 21 -9.94 9.47 6.84
C ASN A 21 -9.15 9.24 5.56
N ILE A 22 -9.03 7.97 5.17
CA ILE A 22 -8.38 7.60 3.92
C ILE A 22 -9.51 7.35 2.91
N PRO A 23 -9.62 8.17 1.85
CA PRO A 23 -10.64 7.92 0.83
C PRO A 23 -10.40 6.57 0.16
N GLN A 24 -11.48 5.86 -0.14
CA GLN A 24 -11.37 4.58 -0.83
C GLN A 24 -10.61 4.72 -2.15
N SER A 25 -10.73 5.88 -2.81
CA SER A 25 -10.03 6.13 -4.07
C SER A 25 -8.52 6.01 -3.94
N TYR A 26 -7.96 6.29 -2.76
CA TYR A 26 -6.52 6.13 -2.55
C TYR A 26 -6.12 4.66 -2.70
N LEU A 27 -6.92 3.75 -2.14
CA LEU A 27 -6.65 2.33 -2.30
C LEU A 27 -6.91 1.86 -3.72
N ASP A 28 -7.96 2.39 -4.35
CA ASP A 28 -8.27 2.03 -5.72
C ASP A 28 -7.16 2.47 -6.68
N ASP A 29 -6.61 3.66 -6.47
CA ASP A 29 -5.51 4.15 -7.29
C ASP A 29 -4.27 3.28 -7.13
N LEU A 30 -3.96 2.89 -5.89
CA LEU A 30 -2.82 2.02 -5.65
C LEU A 30 -3.04 0.65 -6.27
N HIS A 31 -4.26 0.14 -6.17
CA HIS A 31 -4.64 -1.14 -6.79
C HIS A 31 -4.40 -1.10 -8.30
N THR A 32 -4.80 0.00 -8.94
CA THR A 32 -4.60 0.17 -10.37
C THR A 32 -3.11 0.19 -10.73
N LEU A 33 -2.31 0.89 -9.93
CA LEU A 33 -0.87 0.95 -10.16
C LEU A 33 -0.22 -0.43 -10.04
N LEU A 34 -0.66 -1.20 -9.05
CA LEU A 34 -0.11 -2.54 -8.84
C LEU A 34 -0.54 -3.50 -9.95
N TYR A 35 -1.78 -3.39 -10.40
CA TYR A 35 -2.31 -4.28 -11.44
C TYR A 35 -1.75 -3.97 -12.81
N ALA A 36 -1.18 -2.79 -13.01
CA ALA A 36 -0.50 -2.48 -14.25
C ALA A 36 0.71 -3.39 -14.46
N ASP A 37 1.29 -3.88 -13.36
CA ASP A 37 2.34 -4.91 -13.37
C ASP A 37 3.53 -4.54 -14.26
N ASN A 38 3.83 -3.25 -14.32
CA ASN A 38 4.96 -2.77 -15.11
C ASN A 38 5.99 -2.06 -14.22
N TYR A 39 6.11 -2.52 -12.99
CA TYR A 39 7.05 -1.98 -12.02
C TYR A 39 8.09 -3.03 -11.66
N ASP A 40 9.21 -2.58 -11.13
CA ASP A 40 10.30 -3.44 -10.68
C ASP A 40 10.11 -3.72 -9.19
N GLU A 41 9.74 -4.96 -8.87
CA GLU A 41 9.49 -5.35 -7.47
C GLU A 41 10.70 -5.12 -6.59
N ASP A 42 11.89 -5.46 -7.10
CA ASP A 42 13.11 -5.31 -6.33
C ASP A 42 13.40 -3.85 -6.03
N ALA A 43 13.17 -2.98 -7.01
CA ALA A 43 13.38 -1.54 -6.83
C ALA A 43 12.41 -0.97 -5.79
N ILE A 44 11.15 -1.41 -5.83
CA ILE A 44 10.15 -0.94 -4.86
C ILE A 44 10.52 -1.42 -3.46
N ASN A 45 10.89 -2.69 -3.32
CA ASN A 45 11.24 -3.24 -2.02
C ASN A 45 12.48 -2.55 -1.44
N GLU A 46 13.45 -2.27 -2.27
CA GLU A 46 14.66 -1.57 -1.83
C GLU A 46 14.32 -0.16 -1.35
N GLU A 47 13.47 0.54 -2.10
CA GLU A 47 13.08 1.90 -1.73
C GLU A 47 12.27 1.91 -0.44
N LEU A 48 11.35 0.97 -0.29
CA LEU A 48 10.57 0.85 0.96
C LEU A 48 11.48 0.58 2.15
N ARG A 49 12.50 -0.25 1.93
CA ARG A 49 13.46 -0.55 2.99
C ARG A 49 14.25 0.70 3.38
N LYS A 50 14.70 1.47 2.41
CA LYS A 50 15.43 2.71 2.66
C LYS A 50 14.58 3.71 3.45
N LEU A 51 13.30 3.77 3.15
CA LEU A 51 12.37 4.69 3.80
C LEU A 51 11.78 4.11 5.09
N LYS A 52 12.13 2.87 5.42
CA LYS A 52 11.62 2.15 6.59
C LYS A 52 10.10 2.03 6.55
N LEU A 53 9.54 1.79 5.36
CA LEU A 53 8.11 1.68 5.14
C LEU A 53 7.66 0.24 4.87
N GLU A 54 8.55 -0.75 5.01
CA GLU A 54 8.20 -2.13 4.69
C GLU A 54 7.00 -2.62 5.47
N ASP A 55 7.02 -2.40 6.79
CA ASP A 55 5.94 -2.88 7.64
C ASP A 55 4.64 -2.14 7.33
N TYR A 56 4.73 -0.84 7.10
CA TYR A 56 3.57 -0.06 6.76
C TYR A 56 2.99 -0.50 5.41
N ALA A 57 3.86 -0.72 4.43
CA ALA A 57 3.42 -1.17 3.11
C ALA A 57 2.74 -2.53 3.19
N ALA A 58 3.29 -3.46 3.98
CA ALA A 58 2.67 -4.76 4.18
C ALA A 58 1.27 -4.61 4.79
N ALA A 59 1.11 -3.67 5.71
CA ALA A 59 -0.18 -3.41 6.32
C ALA A 59 -1.16 -2.81 5.31
N VAL A 60 -0.69 -1.90 4.46
CA VAL A 60 -1.53 -1.32 3.41
C VAL A 60 -1.99 -2.40 2.45
N PHE A 61 -1.09 -3.29 2.04
CA PHE A 61 -1.45 -4.35 1.11
C PHE A 61 -2.46 -5.31 1.74
N GLN A 62 -2.34 -5.59 3.04
CA GLN A 62 -3.32 -6.42 3.72
C GLN A 62 -4.69 -5.74 3.75
N ALA A 63 -4.73 -4.45 4.02
CA ALA A 63 -5.97 -3.70 3.99
C ALA A 63 -6.58 -3.71 2.60
N MET A 64 -5.75 -3.63 1.57
CA MET A 64 -6.21 -3.69 0.18
C MET A 64 -6.79 -5.06 -0.14
N THR A 65 -6.17 -6.13 0.35
CA THR A 65 -6.71 -7.46 0.17
C THR A 65 -8.14 -7.53 0.71
N ASP A 66 -8.35 -6.94 1.89
CA ASP A 66 -9.66 -6.98 2.53
C ASP A 66 -10.69 -6.08 1.85
N LYS A 67 -10.26 -4.96 1.27
CA LYS A 67 -11.16 -3.96 0.69
C LYS A 67 -11.33 -4.05 -0.82
N THR A 68 -10.25 -4.38 -1.54
CA THR A 68 -10.27 -4.36 -3.00
C THR A 68 -10.04 -5.73 -3.63
N GLY A 69 -9.74 -6.74 -2.82
CA GLY A 69 -9.47 -8.08 -3.36
C GLY A 69 -8.11 -8.23 -3.99
N LEU A 70 -7.15 -7.39 -3.64
CA LEU A 70 -5.80 -7.48 -4.17
C LEU A 70 -5.21 -8.85 -3.85
N THR A 71 -4.60 -9.49 -4.85
CA THR A 71 -3.99 -10.82 -4.69
C THR A 71 -2.48 -10.68 -4.56
N GLU A 72 -1.86 -11.68 -3.92
CA GLU A 72 -0.43 -11.64 -3.67
C GLU A 72 0.42 -11.55 -4.92
N GLY A 73 -0.08 -12.07 -6.05
CA GLY A 73 0.64 -12.01 -7.30
C GLY A 73 0.92 -10.60 -7.80
N PHE A 74 0.20 -9.62 -7.28
CA PHE A 74 0.37 -8.22 -7.68
C PHE A 74 1.02 -7.37 -6.61
N MET A 75 1.49 -7.99 -5.52
CA MET A 75 2.12 -7.25 -4.43
C MET A 75 3.63 -7.29 -4.56
N PRO A 76 4.31 -6.15 -4.40
CA PRO A 76 5.78 -6.15 -4.42
C PRO A 76 6.39 -6.86 -3.21
N LEU A 77 5.66 -6.91 -2.09
CA LEU A 77 6.08 -7.70 -0.94
C LEU A 77 4.84 -8.31 -0.30
N PRO A 78 5.01 -9.39 0.51
CA PRO A 78 3.85 -10.07 1.08
C PRO A 78 3.05 -9.19 2.04
N ALA A 79 1.74 -9.29 1.94
CA ALA A 79 0.86 -8.63 2.89
C ALA A 79 0.99 -9.29 4.25
N ARG A 80 0.80 -8.49 5.30
CA ARG A 80 0.88 -8.99 6.67
C ARG A 80 -0.26 -8.44 7.50
N LYS A 81 -1.06 -9.32 8.07
CA LYS A 81 -2.10 -8.93 8.98
C LYS A 81 -1.47 -8.47 10.30
N SER A 82 -1.83 -7.27 10.75
CA SER A 82 -1.23 -6.68 11.94
C SER A 82 -2.20 -5.67 12.52
N ARG A 83 -1.82 -5.14 13.69
CA ARG A 83 -2.60 -4.05 14.28
C ARG A 83 -2.68 -2.87 13.32
N LYS A 84 -1.57 -2.59 12.65
CA LYS A 84 -1.50 -1.48 11.72
C LYS A 84 -2.46 -1.66 10.54
N SER A 85 -2.59 -2.89 10.01
CA SER A 85 -3.53 -3.15 8.93
C SER A 85 -4.97 -2.93 9.38
N LYS A 86 -5.30 -3.30 10.60
CA LYS A 86 -6.62 -3.08 11.16
C LYS A 86 -6.90 -1.59 11.34
N GLU A 87 -5.89 -0.83 11.78
CA GLU A 87 -6.04 0.62 11.91
C GLU A 87 -6.31 1.26 10.56
N ILE A 88 -5.58 0.86 9.53
CA ILE A 88 -5.79 1.39 8.20
C ILE A 88 -7.24 1.16 7.76
N LEU A 89 -7.76 -0.05 7.99
CA LEU A 89 -9.14 -0.35 7.63
C LEU A 89 -10.14 0.56 8.33
N LYS A 90 -9.86 0.95 9.56
CA LYS A 90 -10.75 1.86 10.30
C LYS A 90 -10.81 3.24 9.65
N TYR A 91 -9.73 3.69 9.04
CA TYR A 91 -9.67 5.03 8.48
C TYR A 91 -10.12 5.08 7.03
N VAL A 92 -10.29 3.93 6.38
CA VAL A 92 -10.79 3.90 5.01
C VAL A 92 -12.29 4.13 5.00
N LYS A 93 -12.73 5.10 4.21
CA LYS A 93 -14.15 5.47 4.12
C LYS A 93 -14.67 5.38 2.71
#